data_9e705b3d5e3e5180dc38f9b48eba7c47
#
_entry.id   9e705b3d5e3e5180dc38f9b48eba7c47
#
_cell.length_a   1.000
_cell.length_b   1.000
_cell.length_c   1.000
_cell.angle_alpha   90.00
_cell.angle_beta   90.00
_cell.angle_gamma   90.00
#
_symmetry.space_group_name_H-M   'P 1'
#
loop_
_entity.id
_entity.type
_entity.pdbx_description
1 polymer ?
#
loop_
_entity_poly.entity_id
_entity_poly.type
_entity_poly.pdbx_seq_one_letter_code
_entity_poly.pdbx_strand_id
1 'polypeptide(L)'
;MDETIADLVGNNAVALAIAILVIITLYKGIKIVPQSEKHVVERFGRLRTVLGPGINFIIPFLDVIAHKISVLERQLPNAEQDAITTDNVLLKVETSVFYRITEPEKTVYRIRDVDAAIATTVAGIVRSEIGKIELDAVQSNRADLIHKIRDQVVAMVDDWGIEVTRAEILDVNLDAATRAAMLQQLNAERARRAQVTEAEGRKRSVELAADADLYAAEQQAKARRVEADAEAYATGVVAAAIAQNGLEAAQYQVALKQVEALQAVATGNGSQTILLPASALEAFGNAFSLLKGRG
;
A
#
# COMPACT_ATOMS: atom_id res chain seq x y z
N MET A 1 41.20 6.60 -86.13
CA MET A 1 41.01 6.78 -84.69
C MET A 1 40.13 5.66 -84.12
N ASP A 2 39.23 5.07 -84.87
CA ASP A 2 38.35 3.98 -84.46
C ASP A 2 39.01 2.60 -84.35
N GLU A 3 40.00 2.28 -85.21
CA GLU A 3 40.71 0.98 -85.16
C GLU A 3 41.64 0.85 -83.94
N THR A 4 42.25 1.97 -83.49
CA THR A 4 43.10 1.99 -82.27
C THR A 4 42.33 1.84 -81.01
N ILE A 5 41.08 2.33 -80.99
CA ILE A 5 40.16 2.18 -79.79
C ILE A 5 39.61 0.75 -79.76
N ALA A 6 39.29 0.15 -80.96
CA ALA A 6 38.80 -1.20 -81.06
C ALA A 6 39.85 -2.24 -80.65
N ASP A 7 41.14 -2.07 -81.07
CA ASP A 7 42.26 -2.95 -80.69
C ASP A 7 42.62 -2.79 -79.17
N LEU A 8 42.59 -1.56 -78.64
CA LEU A 8 42.82 -1.32 -77.23
C LEU A 8 41.70 -1.93 -76.36
N VAL A 9 40.48 -1.86 -76.83
CA VAL A 9 39.32 -2.45 -76.13
C VAL A 9 39.36 -3.97 -76.28
N GLY A 10 39.70 -4.56 -77.44
CA GLY A 10 39.76 -5.97 -77.61
C GLY A 10 40.86 -6.66 -76.78
N ASN A 11 42.07 -6.06 -76.73
CA ASN A 11 43.20 -6.63 -75.99
C ASN A 11 43.07 -6.45 -74.45
N ASN A 12 42.30 -5.47 -74.06
CA ASN A 12 42.02 -5.22 -72.61
C ASN A 12 40.60 -5.64 -72.17
N ALA A 13 39.82 -6.23 -73.08
CA ALA A 13 38.43 -6.61 -72.78
C ALA A 13 38.31 -7.51 -71.54
N VAL A 14 39.24 -8.46 -71.36
CA VAL A 14 39.27 -9.34 -70.18
C VAL A 14 39.64 -8.58 -68.94
N ALA A 15 40.62 -7.66 -69.04
CA ALA A 15 41.00 -6.83 -67.89
C ALA A 15 39.85 -5.86 -67.45
N LEU A 16 39.17 -5.33 -68.47
CA LEU A 16 38.02 -4.44 -68.23
C LEU A 16 36.81 -5.22 -67.64
N ALA A 17 36.59 -6.45 -68.16
CA ALA A 17 35.56 -7.34 -67.58
C ALA A 17 35.85 -7.71 -66.09
N ILE A 18 37.13 -8.02 -65.79
CA ILE A 18 37.56 -8.28 -64.41
C ILE A 18 37.44 -7.04 -63.56
N ALA A 19 37.82 -5.86 -64.04
CA ALA A 19 37.67 -4.60 -63.28
C ALA A 19 36.23 -4.29 -63.00
N ILE A 20 35.33 -4.45 -63.98
CA ILE A 20 33.86 -4.27 -63.75
C ILE A 20 33.34 -5.29 -62.73
N LEU A 21 33.76 -6.56 -62.85
CA LEU A 21 33.35 -7.61 -61.92
C LEU A 21 33.82 -7.30 -60.48
N VAL A 22 35.02 -6.79 -60.26
CA VAL A 22 35.56 -6.36 -58.98
C VAL A 22 34.75 -5.17 -58.45
N ILE A 23 34.47 -4.17 -59.27
CA ILE A 23 33.66 -3.01 -58.85
C ILE A 23 32.26 -3.45 -58.46
N ILE A 24 31.60 -4.31 -59.23
CA ILE A 24 30.28 -4.86 -58.91
C ILE A 24 30.33 -5.65 -57.58
N THR A 25 31.38 -6.45 -57.39
CA THR A 25 31.58 -7.24 -56.17
C THR A 25 31.78 -6.35 -54.98
N LEU A 26 32.57 -5.32 -55.05
CA LEU A 26 32.77 -4.34 -54.00
C LEU A 26 31.47 -3.60 -53.68
N TYR A 27 30.77 -3.11 -54.70
CA TYR A 27 29.50 -2.37 -54.50
C TYR A 27 28.41 -3.24 -53.89
N LYS A 28 28.22 -4.47 -54.36
CA LYS A 28 27.24 -5.42 -53.81
C LYS A 28 27.68 -6.01 -52.47
N GLY A 29 28.98 -6.02 -52.18
CA GLY A 29 29.54 -6.54 -50.94
C GLY A 29 29.33 -5.65 -49.74
N ILE A 30 29.16 -4.35 -49.95
CA ILE A 30 28.90 -3.40 -48.86
C ILE A 30 27.42 -3.47 -48.47
N LYS A 31 27.16 -3.74 -47.21
CA LYS A 31 25.80 -3.74 -46.61
C LYS A 31 25.76 -2.82 -45.41
N ILE A 32 24.81 -1.91 -45.44
CA ILE A 32 24.52 -1.00 -44.31
C ILE A 32 23.38 -1.61 -43.53
N VAL A 33 23.62 -1.88 -42.26
CA VAL A 33 22.65 -2.45 -41.33
C VAL A 33 22.17 -1.35 -40.37
N PRO A 34 20.86 -1.10 -40.29
CA PRO A 34 20.31 -0.15 -39.31
C PRO A 34 20.59 -0.58 -37.87
N GLN A 35 20.59 0.39 -36.94
CA GLN A 35 20.83 0.11 -35.54
C GLN A 35 19.70 -0.72 -34.90
N SER A 36 18.52 -0.70 -35.48
CA SER A 36 17.33 -1.44 -35.04
C SER A 36 17.30 -2.90 -35.49
N GLU A 37 18.26 -3.34 -36.32
CA GLU A 37 18.25 -4.65 -36.93
C GLU A 37 19.60 -5.37 -36.80
N LYS A 38 19.55 -6.70 -36.87
CA LYS A 38 20.68 -7.57 -37.12
C LYS A 38 20.36 -8.46 -38.30
N HIS A 39 21.32 -8.65 -39.21
CA HIS A 39 21.12 -9.48 -40.39
C HIS A 39 21.87 -10.79 -40.25
N VAL A 40 21.15 -11.90 -40.37
CA VAL A 40 21.73 -13.26 -40.37
C VAL A 40 22.19 -13.59 -41.78
N VAL A 41 23.47 -13.89 -41.92
CA VAL A 41 24.10 -14.22 -43.18
C VAL A 41 24.39 -15.70 -43.24
N GLU A 42 23.93 -16.32 -44.33
CA GLU A 42 24.20 -17.71 -44.66
C GLU A 42 25.18 -17.82 -45.84
N ARG A 43 26.02 -18.84 -45.79
CA ARG A 43 26.85 -19.29 -46.91
C ARG A 43 26.53 -20.74 -47.22
N PHE A 44 26.02 -20.99 -48.41
CA PHE A 44 25.59 -22.33 -48.84
C PHE A 44 24.62 -23.00 -47.88
N GLY A 45 23.65 -22.23 -47.33
CA GLY A 45 22.65 -22.72 -46.40
C GLY A 45 23.16 -23.00 -44.97
N ARG A 46 24.37 -22.53 -44.64
CA ARG A 46 24.92 -22.62 -43.28
C ARG A 46 25.11 -21.22 -42.69
N LEU A 47 24.77 -21.07 -41.43
CA LEU A 47 25.07 -19.84 -40.68
C LEU A 47 26.56 -19.51 -40.78
N ARG A 48 26.89 -18.33 -41.25
CA ARG A 48 28.25 -17.80 -41.28
C ARG A 48 28.50 -16.77 -40.19
N THR A 49 27.69 -15.73 -40.19
CA THR A 49 27.86 -14.62 -39.27
C THR A 49 26.58 -13.82 -39.15
N VAL A 50 26.47 -13.03 -38.07
CA VAL A 50 25.42 -12.04 -37.88
C VAL A 50 26.03 -10.66 -38.06
N LEU A 51 25.48 -9.88 -38.98
CA LEU A 51 25.90 -8.50 -39.21
C LEU A 51 25.27 -7.59 -38.18
N GLY A 52 26.12 -6.90 -37.44
CA GLY A 52 25.70 -5.84 -36.50
C GLY A 52 25.42 -4.51 -37.21
N PRO A 53 24.95 -3.50 -36.45
CA PRO A 53 24.72 -2.17 -36.99
C PRO A 53 25.97 -1.55 -37.62
N GLY A 54 25.76 -0.76 -38.71
CA GLY A 54 26.82 -0.07 -39.39
C GLY A 54 27.16 -0.67 -40.76
N ILE A 55 28.36 -0.37 -41.24
CA ILE A 55 28.87 -0.84 -42.54
C ILE A 55 29.49 -2.23 -42.38
N ASN A 56 28.95 -3.20 -43.10
CA ASN A 56 29.44 -4.58 -43.10
C ASN A 56 29.83 -5.01 -44.51
N PHE A 57 30.76 -5.96 -44.58
CA PHE A 57 31.22 -6.53 -45.85
C PHE A 57 30.81 -7.99 -45.94
N ILE A 58 30.16 -8.34 -47.06
CA ILE A 58 29.81 -9.71 -47.40
C ILE A 58 30.41 -10.05 -48.78
N ILE A 59 30.65 -11.32 -49.02
CA ILE A 59 31.10 -11.77 -50.36
C ILE A 59 29.85 -12.03 -51.22
N PRO A 60 29.53 -11.13 -52.17
CA PRO A 60 28.36 -11.34 -53.01
C PRO A 60 28.50 -12.65 -53.78
N PHE A 61 27.36 -13.25 -54.12
CA PHE A 61 27.21 -14.58 -54.74
C PHE A 61 27.44 -15.78 -53.82
N LEU A 62 28.26 -15.66 -52.77
CA LEU A 62 28.49 -16.71 -51.78
C LEU A 62 27.66 -16.51 -50.51
N ASP A 63 27.57 -15.26 -50.05
CA ASP A 63 26.89 -14.87 -48.84
C ASP A 63 25.50 -14.30 -49.16
N VAL A 64 24.48 -14.81 -48.48
CA VAL A 64 23.10 -14.37 -48.62
C VAL A 64 22.60 -13.90 -47.28
N ILE A 65 21.94 -12.73 -47.26
CA ILE A 65 21.20 -12.30 -46.09
C ILE A 65 19.90 -13.09 -46.03
N ALA A 66 19.86 -14.13 -45.18
CA ALA A 66 18.72 -15.02 -45.06
C ALA A 66 17.59 -14.38 -44.27
N HIS A 67 17.95 -13.72 -43.14
CA HIS A 67 16.97 -13.13 -42.25
C HIS A 67 17.41 -11.74 -41.79
N LYS A 68 16.43 -10.84 -41.66
CA LYS A 68 16.59 -9.52 -41.06
C LYS A 68 15.74 -9.51 -39.81
N ILE A 69 16.36 -9.38 -38.68
CA ILE A 69 15.70 -9.48 -37.37
C ILE A 69 15.77 -8.13 -36.65
N SER A 70 14.63 -7.63 -36.25
CA SER A 70 14.55 -6.43 -35.40
C SER A 70 15.01 -6.77 -33.98
N VAL A 71 15.91 -5.95 -33.43
CA VAL A 71 16.39 -6.03 -32.04
C VAL A 71 15.69 -5.06 -31.11
N LEU A 72 14.67 -4.35 -31.62
CA LEU A 72 13.83 -3.50 -30.82
C LEU A 72 13.00 -4.34 -29.86
N GLU A 73 12.67 -3.75 -28.72
CA GLU A 73 11.73 -4.32 -27.79
C GLU A 73 10.35 -4.44 -28.43
N ARG A 74 9.73 -5.59 -28.27
CA ARG A 74 8.37 -5.88 -28.75
C ARG A 74 7.51 -6.38 -27.61
N GLN A 75 6.24 -6.01 -27.65
CA GLN A 75 5.23 -6.54 -26.78
C GLN A 75 4.61 -7.79 -27.40
N LEU A 76 4.53 -8.85 -26.64
CA LEU A 76 3.73 -10.00 -27.00
C LEU A 76 2.25 -9.61 -26.99
N PRO A 77 1.43 -10.03 -27.97
CA PRO A 77 0.00 -9.80 -27.91
C PRO A 77 -0.59 -10.31 -26.59
N ASN A 78 -1.41 -9.49 -25.97
CA ASN A 78 -2.06 -9.86 -24.71
C ASN A 78 -2.87 -11.15 -24.89
N ALA A 79 -2.64 -12.11 -24.02
CA ALA A 79 -3.34 -13.38 -24.02
C ALA A 79 -4.07 -13.56 -22.68
N GLU A 80 -5.38 -13.71 -22.73
CA GLU A 80 -6.16 -14.20 -21.59
C GLU A 80 -5.93 -15.69 -21.41
N GLN A 81 -5.73 -16.10 -20.16
CA GLN A 81 -5.47 -17.48 -19.81
C GLN A 81 -6.30 -17.89 -18.61
N ASP A 82 -6.90 -19.06 -18.71
CA ASP A 82 -7.61 -19.67 -17.60
C ASP A 82 -6.60 -20.40 -16.69
N ALA A 83 -6.65 -20.10 -15.40
CA ALA A 83 -5.87 -20.75 -14.35
C ALA A 83 -6.76 -21.06 -13.16
N ILE A 84 -6.42 -22.14 -12.43
CA ILE A 84 -7.15 -22.56 -11.21
C ILE A 84 -6.17 -22.46 -10.05
N THR A 85 -6.57 -21.74 -9.01
CA THR A 85 -5.81 -21.56 -7.76
C THR A 85 -5.90 -22.81 -6.87
N THR A 86 -5.09 -22.87 -5.79
CA THR A 86 -5.11 -23.97 -4.82
C THR A 86 -6.46 -24.10 -4.09
N ASP A 87 -7.16 -22.99 -3.88
CA ASP A 87 -8.52 -22.93 -3.32
C ASP A 87 -9.64 -23.21 -4.33
N ASN A 88 -9.27 -23.78 -5.49
CA ASN A 88 -10.16 -24.22 -6.56
C ASN A 88 -11.00 -23.11 -7.20
N VAL A 89 -10.47 -21.90 -7.26
CA VAL A 89 -11.10 -20.77 -7.94
C VAL A 89 -10.59 -20.65 -9.36
N LEU A 90 -11.50 -20.55 -10.33
CA LEU A 90 -11.18 -20.30 -11.73
C LEU A 90 -10.93 -18.81 -11.95
N LEU A 91 -9.75 -18.48 -12.44
CA LEU A 91 -9.33 -17.13 -12.79
C LEU A 91 -9.04 -17.01 -14.28
N LYS A 92 -9.39 -15.86 -14.84
CA LYS A 92 -8.89 -15.41 -16.14
C LYS A 92 -7.80 -14.37 -15.89
N VAL A 93 -6.61 -14.67 -16.33
CA VAL A 93 -5.43 -13.81 -16.11
C VAL A 93 -4.95 -13.31 -17.45
N GLU A 94 -4.87 -12.00 -17.59
CA GLU A 94 -4.30 -11.33 -18.73
C GLU A 94 -2.85 -10.97 -18.43
N THR A 95 -1.92 -11.45 -19.27
CA THR A 95 -0.49 -11.20 -19.12
C THR A 95 0.07 -10.48 -20.33
N SER A 96 1.00 -9.57 -20.08
CA SER A 96 1.78 -8.87 -21.10
C SER A 96 3.26 -9.13 -20.87
N VAL A 97 3.97 -9.50 -21.92
CA VAL A 97 5.40 -9.77 -21.87
C VAL A 97 6.09 -8.91 -22.93
N PHE A 98 7.14 -8.21 -22.49
CA PHE A 98 8.02 -7.43 -23.37
C PHE A 98 9.33 -8.16 -23.52
N TYR A 99 9.76 -8.30 -24.75
CA TYR A 99 10.98 -9.01 -25.06
C TYR A 99 11.73 -8.37 -26.22
N ARG A 100 13.03 -8.65 -26.31
CA ARG A 100 13.87 -8.30 -27.44
C ARG A 100 14.74 -9.48 -27.85
N ILE A 101 15.09 -9.53 -29.12
CA ILE A 101 15.97 -10.56 -29.64
C ILE A 101 17.41 -10.07 -29.53
N THR A 102 18.23 -10.77 -28.75
CA THR A 102 19.65 -10.45 -28.52
C THR A 102 20.55 -11.27 -29.44
N GLU A 103 20.23 -12.54 -29.63
CA GLU A 103 21.01 -13.49 -30.47
C GLU A 103 20.15 -14.04 -31.62
N PRO A 104 20.05 -13.31 -32.74
CA PRO A 104 19.18 -13.68 -33.88
C PRO A 104 19.46 -15.06 -34.43
N GLU A 105 20.70 -15.52 -34.39
CA GLU A 105 21.10 -16.85 -34.86
C GLU A 105 20.42 -17.97 -34.07
N LYS A 106 20.31 -17.85 -32.75
CA LYS A 106 19.59 -18.84 -31.97
C LYS A 106 18.09 -18.79 -32.25
N THR A 107 17.54 -17.60 -32.36
CA THR A 107 16.12 -17.39 -32.62
C THR A 107 15.68 -17.98 -33.95
N VAL A 108 16.42 -17.70 -35.02
CA VAL A 108 16.06 -18.14 -36.39
C VAL A 108 16.15 -19.66 -36.59
N TYR A 109 17.17 -20.28 -36.00
CA TYR A 109 17.42 -21.71 -36.29
C TYR A 109 16.83 -22.67 -35.25
N ARG A 110 16.38 -22.17 -34.08
CA ARG A 110 15.81 -23.02 -33.05
C ARG A 110 14.29 -22.98 -33.01
N ILE A 111 13.69 -21.85 -33.41
CA ILE A 111 12.25 -21.63 -33.29
C ILE A 111 11.69 -21.11 -34.60
N ARG A 112 10.54 -21.63 -35.00
CA ARG A 112 9.84 -21.16 -36.18
C ARG A 112 9.05 -19.90 -35.97
N ASP A 113 8.30 -19.87 -34.86
CA ASP A 113 7.42 -18.75 -34.44
C ASP A 113 7.72 -18.38 -33.00
N VAL A 114 8.42 -17.26 -32.87
CA VAL A 114 8.87 -16.76 -31.58
C VAL A 114 7.69 -16.34 -30.69
N ASP A 115 6.74 -15.62 -31.29
CA ASP A 115 5.61 -15.07 -30.54
C ASP A 115 4.73 -16.20 -30.00
N ALA A 116 4.42 -17.19 -30.81
CA ALA A 116 3.64 -18.35 -30.38
C ALA A 116 4.36 -19.20 -29.33
N ALA A 117 5.68 -19.37 -29.45
CA ALA A 117 6.47 -20.13 -28.51
C ALA A 117 6.53 -19.45 -27.14
N ILE A 118 6.81 -18.13 -27.11
CA ILE A 118 6.81 -17.36 -25.86
C ILE A 118 5.42 -17.38 -25.25
N ALA A 119 4.36 -17.12 -26.02
CA ALA A 119 2.99 -17.14 -25.54
C ALA A 119 2.63 -18.46 -24.84
N THR A 120 2.96 -19.57 -25.49
CA THR A 120 2.70 -20.92 -24.92
C THR A 120 3.50 -21.16 -23.64
N THR A 121 4.77 -20.75 -23.61
CA THR A 121 5.63 -20.88 -22.43
C THR A 121 5.12 -20.05 -21.27
N VAL A 122 4.79 -18.78 -21.52
CA VAL A 122 4.22 -17.89 -20.51
C VAL A 122 2.90 -18.46 -19.97
N ALA A 123 2.03 -18.95 -20.86
CA ALA A 123 0.77 -19.57 -20.49
C ALA A 123 0.97 -20.73 -19.52
N GLY A 124 1.92 -21.60 -19.80
CA GLY A 124 2.25 -22.75 -18.96
C GLY A 124 2.77 -22.34 -17.58
N ILE A 125 3.69 -21.38 -17.56
CA ILE A 125 4.30 -20.87 -16.32
C ILE A 125 3.26 -20.15 -15.45
N VAL A 126 2.47 -19.26 -16.03
CA VAL A 126 1.41 -18.52 -15.32
C VAL A 126 0.41 -19.49 -14.69
N ARG A 127 -0.05 -20.49 -15.46
CA ARG A 127 -0.96 -21.51 -14.93
C ARG A 127 -0.33 -22.32 -13.81
N SER A 128 0.94 -22.67 -13.94
CA SER A 128 1.67 -23.43 -12.92
C SER A 128 1.87 -22.61 -11.64
N GLU A 129 2.25 -21.33 -11.73
CA GLU A 129 2.48 -20.50 -10.55
C GLU A 129 1.18 -20.13 -9.83
N ILE A 130 0.12 -19.81 -10.58
CA ILE A 130 -1.21 -19.53 -9.99
C ILE A 130 -1.76 -20.78 -9.31
N GLY A 131 -1.55 -21.98 -9.88
CA GLY A 131 -1.98 -23.24 -9.29
C GLY A 131 -1.30 -23.61 -7.96
N LYS A 132 -0.27 -22.88 -7.55
CA LYS A 132 0.45 -23.10 -6.28
C LYS A 132 0.01 -22.15 -5.16
N ILE A 133 -0.80 -21.16 -5.46
CA ILE A 133 -1.16 -20.08 -4.52
C ILE A 133 -2.68 -19.92 -4.42
N GLU A 134 -3.14 -19.33 -3.33
CA GLU A 134 -4.54 -18.97 -3.11
C GLU A 134 -4.90 -17.67 -3.80
N LEU A 135 -6.18 -17.43 -4.07
CA LEU A 135 -6.68 -16.23 -4.72
C LEU A 135 -6.25 -14.95 -4.00
N ASP A 136 -6.34 -14.92 -2.68
CA ASP A 136 -5.91 -13.76 -1.88
C ASP A 136 -4.42 -13.45 -2.08
N ALA A 137 -3.58 -14.49 -2.23
CA ALA A 137 -2.16 -14.34 -2.49
C ALA A 137 -1.87 -13.84 -3.91
N VAL A 138 -2.69 -14.19 -4.91
CA VAL A 138 -2.58 -13.64 -6.27
C VAL A 138 -2.73 -12.11 -6.25
N GLN A 139 -3.62 -11.58 -5.41
CA GLN A 139 -3.86 -10.14 -5.31
C GLN A 139 -2.86 -9.43 -4.39
N SER A 140 -2.60 -10.00 -3.20
CA SER A 140 -1.73 -9.37 -2.19
C SER A 140 -0.24 -9.44 -2.53
N ASN A 141 0.21 -10.55 -3.16
CA ASN A 141 1.62 -10.81 -3.48
C ASN A 141 1.91 -10.74 -4.98
N ARG A 142 1.17 -9.90 -5.70
CA ARG A 142 1.27 -9.77 -7.17
C ARG A 142 2.70 -9.50 -7.65
N ALA A 143 3.46 -8.67 -6.95
CA ALA A 143 4.84 -8.36 -7.31
C ALA A 143 5.75 -9.59 -7.25
N ASP A 144 5.64 -10.41 -6.21
CA ASP A 144 6.41 -11.64 -6.05
C ASP A 144 6.05 -12.68 -7.14
N LEU A 145 4.76 -12.77 -7.46
CA LEU A 145 4.27 -13.64 -8.55
C LEU A 145 4.85 -13.22 -9.91
N ILE A 146 4.84 -11.92 -10.22
CA ILE A 146 5.43 -11.37 -11.45
C ILE A 146 6.93 -11.70 -11.52
N HIS A 147 7.66 -11.54 -10.42
CA HIS A 147 9.09 -11.89 -10.37
C HIS A 147 9.33 -13.37 -10.65
N LYS A 148 8.57 -14.27 -10.02
CA LYS A 148 8.71 -15.72 -10.24
C LYS A 148 8.38 -16.11 -11.68
N ILE A 149 7.30 -15.55 -12.24
CA ILE A 149 6.93 -15.79 -13.65
C ILE A 149 8.05 -15.31 -14.56
N ARG A 150 8.53 -14.08 -14.38
CA ARG A 150 9.62 -13.52 -15.20
C ARG A 150 10.86 -14.38 -15.15
N ASP A 151 11.31 -14.76 -13.95
CA ASP A 151 12.55 -15.54 -13.78
C ASP A 151 12.45 -16.91 -14.44
N GLN A 152 11.30 -17.56 -14.37
CA GLN A 152 11.07 -18.85 -15.07
C GLN A 152 10.98 -18.66 -16.59
N VAL A 153 10.32 -17.60 -17.07
CA VAL A 153 10.27 -17.30 -18.51
C VAL A 153 11.67 -17.04 -19.03
N VAL A 154 12.47 -16.19 -18.36
CA VAL A 154 13.85 -15.89 -18.71
C VAL A 154 14.67 -17.18 -18.83
N ALA A 155 14.59 -18.07 -17.84
CA ALA A 155 15.32 -19.33 -17.86
C ALA A 155 14.98 -20.24 -19.05
N MET A 156 13.72 -20.19 -19.53
CA MET A 156 13.29 -21.00 -20.68
C MET A 156 13.62 -20.38 -22.03
N VAL A 157 13.55 -19.04 -22.16
CA VAL A 157 13.73 -18.37 -23.45
C VAL A 157 15.18 -17.97 -23.74
N ASP A 158 16.08 -18.04 -22.75
CA ASP A 158 17.51 -17.74 -22.91
C ASP A 158 18.18 -18.61 -23.98
N ASP A 159 17.82 -19.88 -24.01
CA ASP A 159 18.28 -20.82 -25.06
C ASP A 159 17.88 -20.42 -26.47
N TRP A 160 16.91 -19.54 -26.61
CA TRP A 160 16.40 -19.05 -27.89
C TRP A 160 17.04 -17.73 -28.33
N GLY A 161 17.92 -17.17 -27.49
CA GLY A 161 18.58 -15.88 -27.75
C GLY A 161 17.63 -14.69 -27.59
N ILE A 162 16.67 -14.81 -26.68
CA ILE A 162 15.62 -13.83 -26.41
C ILE A 162 15.81 -13.32 -24.97
N GLU A 163 15.77 -12.03 -24.80
CA GLU A 163 15.80 -11.39 -23.50
C GLU A 163 14.41 -10.85 -23.16
N VAL A 164 13.85 -11.32 -22.06
CA VAL A 164 12.60 -10.78 -21.51
C VAL A 164 12.93 -9.55 -20.67
N THR A 165 12.50 -8.40 -21.14
CA THR A 165 12.75 -7.13 -20.46
C THR A 165 11.78 -6.95 -19.29
N ARG A 166 10.49 -7.29 -19.51
CA ARG A 166 9.43 -7.08 -18.54
C ARG A 166 8.29 -8.07 -18.73
N ALA A 167 7.76 -8.56 -17.63
CA ALA A 167 6.51 -9.33 -17.60
C ALA A 167 5.55 -8.63 -16.64
N GLU A 168 4.30 -8.49 -17.02
CA GLU A 168 3.26 -7.84 -16.25
C GLU A 168 1.98 -8.68 -16.28
N ILE A 169 1.29 -8.72 -15.16
CA ILE A 169 -0.08 -9.22 -15.09
C ILE A 169 -0.97 -7.98 -15.21
N LEU A 170 -1.77 -7.88 -16.24
CA LEU A 170 -2.62 -6.71 -16.50
C LEU A 170 -3.89 -6.78 -15.66
N ASP A 171 -4.62 -7.87 -15.77
CA ASP A 171 -5.89 -8.06 -15.09
C ASP A 171 -6.05 -9.49 -14.60
N VAL A 172 -6.82 -9.65 -13.51
CA VAL A 172 -7.21 -10.93 -12.92
C VAL A 172 -8.71 -10.92 -12.75
N ASN A 173 -9.40 -11.57 -13.67
CA ASN A 173 -10.85 -11.60 -13.72
C ASN A 173 -11.36 -12.91 -13.12
N LEU A 174 -12.32 -12.77 -12.19
CA LEU A 174 -13.06 -13.92 -11.67
C LEU A 174 -14.33 -14.16 -12.48
N ASP A 175 -14.75 -15.41 -12.55
CA ASP A 175 -16.09 -15.75 -13.00
C ASP A 175 -17.16 -14.99 -12.20
N ALA A 176 -18.25 -14.59 -12.88
CA ALA A 176 -19.29 -13.75 -12.28
C ALA A 176 -19.97 -14.41 -11.07
N ALA A 177 -20.17 -15.73 -11.11
CA ALA A 177 -20.78 -16.47 -10.00
C ALA A 177 -19.85 -16.54 -8.79
N THR A 178 -18.57 -16.83 -9.02
CA THR A 178 -17.53 -16.85 -7.98
C THR A 178 -17.34 -15.48 -7.34
N ARG A 179 -17.31 -14.42 -8.17
CA ARG A 179 -17.24 -13.03 -7.67
C ARG A 179 -18.42 -12.69 -6.77
N ALA A 180 -19.65 -13.06 -7.15
CA ALA A 180 -20.85 -12.82 -6.35
C ALA A 180 -20.79 -13.56 -5.00
N ALA A 181 -20.38 -14.82 -5.01
CA ALA A 181 -20.22 -15.63 -3.79
C ALA A 181 -19.16 -15.05 -2.85
N MET A 182 -18.02 -14.64 -3.38
CA MET A 182 -16.96 -13.98 -2.60
C MET A 182 -17.40 -12.65 -1.99
N LEU A 183 -18.10 -11.81 -2.76
CA LEU A 183 -18.65 -10.55 -2.24
C LEU A 183 -19.64 -10.81 -1.10
N GLN A 184 -20.46 -11.84 -1.21
CA GLN A 184 -21.38 -12.23 -0.14
C GLN A 184 -20.63 -12.70 1.11
N GLN A 185 -19.61 -13.56 0.95
CA GLN A 185 -18.76 -14.02 2.03
C GLN A 185 -18.00 -12.86 2.70
N LEU A 186 -17.40 -11.97 1.92
CA LEU A 186 -16.68 -10.80 2.41
C LEU A 186 -17.62 -9.86 3.21
N ASN A 187 -18.83 -9.64 2.71
CA ASN A 187 -19.82 -8.82 3.40
C ASN A 187 -20.27 -9.46 4.72
N ALA A 188 -20.47 -10.78 4.75
CA ALA A 188 -20.80 -11.51 5.96
C ALA A 188 -19.66 -11.44 7.00
N GLU A 189 -18.41 -11.62 6.57
CA GLU A 189 -17.24 -11.50 7.46
C GLU A 189 -17.05 -10.07 7.98
N ARG A 190 -17.23 -9.06 7.13
CA ARG A 190 -17.20 -7.65 7.57
C ARG A 190 -18.31 -7.34 8.56
N ALA A 191 -19.52 -7.82 8.32
CA ALA A 191 -20.63 -7.66 9.24
C ALA A 191 -20.35 -8.34 10.59
N ARG A 192 -19.82 -9.55 10.59
CA ARG A 192 -19.39 -10.26 11.81
C ARG A 192 -18.33 -9.48 12.59
N ARG A 193 -17.27 -9.01 11.90
CA ARG A 193 -16.21 -8.21 12.54
C ARG A 193 -16.76 -6.90 13.10
N ALA A 194 -17.65 -6.22 12.40
CA ALA A 194 -18.31 -5.00 12.88
C ALA A 194 -19.10 -5.26 14.16
N GLN A 195 -19.87 -6.35 14.22
CA GLN A 195 -20.63 -6.74 15.42
C GLN A 195 -19.70 -7.04 16.61
N VAL A 196 -18.60 -7.77 16.39
CA VAL A 196 -17.61 -8.04 17.45
C VAL A 196 -16.99 -6.74 17.96
N THR A 197 -16.52 -5.89 17.07
CA THR A 197 -15.92 -4.60 17.45
C THR A 197 -16.91 -3.70 18.18
N GLU A 198 -18.17 -3.68 17.76
CA GLU A 198 -19.23 -2.92 18.43
C GLU A 198 -19.52 -3.47 19.82
N ALA A 199 -19.60 -4.79 19.97
CA ALA A 199 -19.80 -5.45 21.28
C ALA A 199 -18.62 -5.18 22.23
N GLU A 200 -17.40 -5.27 21.75
CA GLU A 200 -16.19 -4.92 22.51
C GLU A 200 -16.16 -3.44 22.89
N GLY A 201 -16.55 -2.55 21.97
CA GLY A 201 -16.69 -1.11 22.22
C GLY A 201 -17.73 -0.81 23.30
N ARG A 202 -18.91 -1.46 23.23
CA ARG A 202 -19.96 -1.33 24.27
C ARG A 202 -19.47 -1.84 25.61
N LYS A 203 -18.85 -3.01 25.66
CA LYS A 203 -18.28 -3.56 26.90
C LYS A 203 -17.29 -2.58 27.51
N ARG A 204 -16.34 -2.08 26.73
CA ARG A 204 -15.31 -1.14 27.19
C ARG A 204 -15.91 0.20 27.66
N SER A 205 -16.97 0.67 26.99
CA SER A 205 -17.70 1.88 27.40
C SER A 205 -18.37 1.69 28.76
N VAL A 206 -19.01 0.54 29.04
CA VAL A 206 -19.62 0.23 30.32
C VAL A 206 -18.56 0.10 31.43
N GLU A 207 -17.44 -0.59 31.14
CA GLU A 207 -16.33 -0.69 32.09
C GLU A 207 -15.77 0.68 32.47
N LEU A 208 -15.50 1.53 31.46
CA LEU A 208 -15.01 2.89 31.71
C LEU A 208 -16.01 3.77 32.49
N ALA A 209 -17.31 3.61 32.22
CA ALA A 209 -18.35 4.33 32.97
C ALA A 209 -18.39 3.86 34.44
N ALA A 210 -18.35 2.56 34.69
CA ALA A 210 -18.30 2.00 36.02
C ALA A 210 -17.03 2.43 36.80
N ASP A 211 -15.87 2.43 36.14
CA ASP A 211 -14.62 2.93 36.75
C ASP A 211 -14.69 4.42 37.07
N ALA A 212 -15.29 5.22 36.19
CA ALA A 212 -15.50 6.66 36.43
C ALA A 212 -16.43 6.92 37.62
N ASP A 213 -17.54 6.16 37.71
CA ASP A 213 -18.47 6.26 38.83
C ASP A 213 -17.80 5.84 40.16
N LEU A 214 -17.04 4.74 40.15
CA LEU A 214 -16.26 4.31 41.30
C LEU A 214 -15.26 5.39 41.73
N TYR A 215 -14.49 5.92 40.78
CA TYR A 215 -13.54 7.00 41.06
C TYR A 215 -14.25 8.25 41.65
N ALA A 216 -15.37 8.66 41.07
CA ALA A 216 -16.16 9.78 41.56
C ALA A 216 -16.65 9.54 42.99
N ALA A 217 -17.17 8.33 43.29
CA ALA A 217 -17.61 7.94 44.61
C ALA A 217 -16.46 7.95 45.66
N GLU A 218 -15.29 7.44 45.27
CA GLU A 218 -14.09 7.49 46.10
C GLU A 218 -13.64 8.93 46.41
N GLN A 219 -13.63 9.81 45.40
CA GLN A 219 -13.28 11.23 45.63
C GLN A 219 -14.29 11.93 46.50
N GLN A 220 -15.59 11.67 46.35
CA GLN A 220 -16.63 12.20 47.22
C GLN A 220 -16.47 11.68 48.66
N ALA A 221 -16.16 10.40 48.86
CA ALA A 221 -15.92 9.85 50.18
C ALA A 221 -14.69 10.48 50.87
N LYS A 222 -13.60 10.69 50.07
CA LYS A 222 -12.41 11.42 50.57
C LYS A 222 -12.74 12.86 50.92
N ALA A 223 -13.49 13.58 50.10
CA ALA A 223 -13.91 14.95 50.37
C ALA A 223 -14.71 15.03 51.65
N ARG A 224 -15.73 14.15 51.83
CA ARG A 224 -16.53 14.08 53.08
C ARG A 224 -15.70 13.77 54.32
N ARG A 225 -14.65 12.91 54.21
CA ARG A 225 -13.74 12.65 55.32
C ARG A 225 -12.95 13.90 55.71
N VAL A 226 -12.38 14.58 54.68
CA VAL A 226 -11.63 15.83 54.91
C VAL A 226 -12.52 16.92 55.54
N GLU A 227 -13.77 17.06 55.06
CA GLU A 227 -14.75 17.98 55.67
C GLU A 227 -15.06 17.61 57.12
N ALA A 228 -15.36 16.33 57.41
CA ALA A 228 -15.66 15.87 58.79
C ALA A 228 -14.44 16.04 59.70
N ASP A 229 -13.21 15.76 59.23
CA ASP A 229 -11.99 15.98 59.99
C ASP A 229 -11.77 17.48 60.27
N ALA A 230 -12.02 18.34 59.29
CA ALA A 230 -11.95 19.79 59.44
C ALA A 230 -13.00 20.32 60.42
N GLU A 231 -14.24 19.81 60.34
CA GLU A 231 -15.32 20.16 61.34
C GLU A 231 -15.00 19.67 62.75
N ALA A 232 -14.49 18.43 62.89
CA ALA A 232 -14.06 17.88 64.15
C ALA A 232 -12.93 18.72 64.81
N TYR A 233 -11.91 19.07 63.89
CA TYR A 233 -10.83 19.94 64.36
C TYR A 233 -11.33 21.32 64.77
N ALA A 234 -12.18 21.98 63.99
CA ALA A 234 -12.79 23.27 64.30
C ALA A 234 -13.60 23.21 65.58
N THR A 235 -14.40 22.15 65.74
CA THR A 235 -15.22 21.94 67.00
C THR A 235 -14.31 21.70 68.17
N GLY A 236 -13.23 20.93 68.02
CA GLY A 236 -12.23 20.71 69.08
C GLY A 236 -11.52 22.00 69.53
N VAL A 237 -11.15 22.86 68.57
CA VAL A 237 -10.54 24.18 68.88
C VAL A 237 -11.54 25.10 69.62
N VAL A 238 -12.80 25.13 69.21
CA VAL A 238 -13.85 25.89 69.82
C VAL A 238 -14.12 25.36 71.23
N ALA A 239 -14.22 24.06 71.45
CA ALA A 239 -14.44 23.45 72.77
C ALA A 239 -13.25 23.76 73.70
N ALA A 240 -12.01 23.72 73.24
CA ALA A 240 -10.82 24.08 74.00
C ALA A 240 -10.83 25.57 74.39
N ALA A 241 -11.22 26.46 73.47
CA ALA A 241 -11.37 27.90 73.74
C ALA A 241 -12.47 28.20 74.77
N ILE A 242 -13.60 27.49 74.73
CA ILE A 242 -14.69 27.62 75.74
C ILE A 242 -14.22 27.11 77.07
N ALA A 243 -13.48 26.01 77.14
CA ALA A 243 -12.96 25.49 78.43
C ALA A 243 -11.99 26.45 79.11
N GLN A 244 -11.23 27.26 78.36
CA GLN A 244 -10.24 28.22 78.83
C GLN A 244 -10.90 29.59 79.23
N ASN A 245 -11.89 30.06 78.44
CA ASN A 245 -12.40 31.44 78.55
C ASN A 245 -13.85 31.56 79.18
N GLY A 246 -14.48 30.46 79.58
CA GLY A 246 -15.79 30.44 80.24
C GLY A 246 -17.01 30.61 79.30
N LEU A 247 -18.19 30.74 79.90
CA LEU A 247 -19.50 30.76 79.25
C LEU A 247 -19.70 31.89 78.21
N GLU A 248 -19.03 33.04 78.40
CA GLU A 248 -19.17 34.22 77.51
C GLU A 248 -18.63 33.95 76.12
N ALA A 249 -17.50 33.19 75.98
CA ALA A 249 -16.96 32.79 74.71
C ALA A 249 -17.90 31.84 73.97
N ALA A 250 -18.59 30.96 74.64
CA ALA A 250 -19.56 30.05 74.08
C ALA A 250 -20.77 30.80 73.46
N GLN A 251 -21.29 31.78 74.20
CA GLN A 251 -22.42 32.61 73.74
C GLN A 251 -22.06 33.44 72.49
N TYR A 252 -20.86 34.00 72.48
CA TYR A 252 -20.34 34.71 71.26
C TYR A 252 -20.24 33.81 70.01
N GLN A 253 -19.73 32.61 70.14
CA GLN A 253 -19.64 31.64 69.04
C GLN A 253 -21.03 31.20 68.57
N VAL A 254 -21.99 30.95 69.42
CA VAL A 254 -23.37 30.64 69.04
C VAL A 254 -24.01 31.80 68.29
N ALA A 255 -23.78 33.03 68.73
CA ALA A 255 -24.32 34.24 68.08
C ALA A 255 -23.68 34.41 66.67
N LEU A 256 -22.35 34.14 66.48
CA LEU A 256 -21.66 34.17 65.21
C LEU A 256 -22.23 33.13 64.24
N LYS A 257 -22.44 31.90 64.68
CA LYS A 257 -23.03 30.81 63.87
C LYS A 257 -24.49 31.12 63.49
N GLN A 258 -25.25 31.78 64.34
CA GLN A 258 -26.60 32.21 63.98
C GLN A 258 -26.59 33.31 62.91
N VAL A 259 -25.62 34.23 62.95
CA VAL A 259 -25.46 35.29 61.95
C VAL A 259 -25.04 34.68 60.62
N GLU A 260 -24.08 33.73 60.61
CA GLU A 260 -23.68 33.00 59.37
C GLU A 260 -24.85 32.21 58.75
N ALA A 261 -25.67 31.53 59.57
CA ALA A 261 -26.86 30.83 59.14
C ALA A 261 -27.92 31.78 58.53
N LEU A 262 -28.10 32.93 59.09
CA LEU A 262 -28.97 33.97 58.54
C LEU A 262 -28.44 34.57 57.24
N GLN A 263 -27.14 34.76 57.17
CA GLN A 263 -26.49 35.26 55.96
C GLN A 263 -26.61 34.23 54.85
N ALA A 264 -26.44 32.93 55.13
CA ALA A 264 -26.61 31.86 54.15
C ALA A 264 -28.04 31.76 53.62
N VAL A 265 -29.01 32.00 54.45
CA VAL A 265 -30.44 32.07 54.07
C VAL A 265 -30.76 33.35 53.30
N ALA A 266 -30.15 34.46 53.61
CA ALA A 266 -30.36 35.75 52.94
C ALA A 266 -29.72 35.77 51.51
N THR A 267 -28.66 34.97 51.28
CA THR A 267 -27.99 34.83 49.99
C THR A 267 -28.59 33.71 49.11
N GLY A 268 -29.48 32.89 49.65
CA GLY A 268 -30.19 31.84 48.92
C GLY A 268 -31.25 32.42 47.99
N ASN A 269 -31.19 32.00 46.70
CA ASN A 269 -32.06 32.48 45.61
C ASN A 269 -33.48 31.84 45.69
N GLY A 270 -34.18 31.96 46.76
CA GLY A 270 -35.56 31.45 46.90
C GLY A 270 -36.32 32.20 48.03
N SER A 271 -37.64 32.52 47.85
CA SER A 271 -38.49 33.03 48.86
C SER A 271 -38.78 31.95 49.93
N GLN A 272 -38.01 31.96 51.02
CA GLN A 272 -38.19 31.03 52.11
C GLN A 272 -38.82 31.79 53.30
N THR A 273 -39.89 31.25 53.88
CA THR A 273 -40.46 31.75 55.10
C THR A 273 -39.62 31.21 56.27
N ILE A 274 -38.89 32.09 56.93
CA ILE A 274 -38.06 31.74 58.11
C ILE A 274 -38.88 31.83 59.34
N LEU A 275 -39.15 30.72 60.00
CA LEU A 275 -39.71 30.66 61.34
C LEU A 275 -38.57 30.75 62.37
N LEU A 276 -38.34 31.90 62.92
CA LEU A 276 -37.36 32.07 64.00
C LEU A 276 -38.00 31.70 65.33
N PRO A 277 -37.43 30.77 66.12
CA PRO A 277 -37.90 30.54 67.49
C PRO A 277 -37.66 31.77 68.38
N ALA A 278 -38.54 32.01 69.31
CA ALA A 278 -38.48 33.19 70.20
C ALA A 278 -37.14 33.32 70.96
N SER A 279 -36.49 32.21 71.27
CA SER A 279 -35.16 32.15 71.88
C SER A 279 -34.05 32.75 71.01
N ALA A 280 -34.20 32.76 69.69
CA ALA A 280 -33.21 33.38 68.75
C ALA A 280 -33.36 34.94 68.83
N LEU A 281 -34.55 35.43 68.95
CA LEU A 281 -34.79 36.87 69.11
C LEU A 281 -34.25 37.39 70.44
N GLU A 282 -34.40 36.63 71.55
CA GLU A 282 -33.82 36.99 72.88
C GLU A 282 -32.29 36.96 72.85
N ALA A 283 -31.64 36.01 72.09
CA ALA A 283 -30.21 35.98 71.94
C ALA A 283 -29.67 37.19 71.18
N PHE A 284 -30.39 37.69 70.15
CA PHE A 284 -30.09 38.93 69.46
C PHE A 284 -30.23 40.16 70.38
N GLY A 285 -31.27 40.20 71.23
CA GLY A 285 -31.47 41.28 72.16
C GLY A 285 -30.34 41.36 73.20
N ASN A 286 -29.91 40.23 73.70
CA ASN A 286 -28.83 40.14 74.71
C ASN A 286 -27.45 40.47 74.04
N ALA A 287 -27.14 40.04 72.81
CA ALA A 287 -25.93 40.40 72.14
C ALA A 287 -25.84 41.92 71.83
N PHE A 288 -26.97 42.56 71.51
CA PHE A 288 -27.01 43.98 71.26
C PHE A 288 -26.88 44.80 72.58
N SER A 289 -27.36 44.28 73.67
CA SER A 289 -27.21 44.93 74.99
C SER A 289 -25.75 44.89 75.50
N LEU A 290 -25.02 43.81 75.19
CA LEU A 290 -23.58 43.68 75.51
C LEU A 290 -22.71 44.64 74.69
N LEU A 291 -23.09 44.95 73.47
CA LEU A 291 -22.42 45.96 72.67
C LEU A 291 -22.70 47.40 73.10
N LYS A 292 -23.87 47.68 73.73
CA LYS A 292 -24.25 49.00 74.21
C LYS A 292 -23.69 49.32 75.62
N GLY A 293 -23.26 48.30 76.37
CA GLY A 293 -22.66 48.47 77.70
C GLY A 293 -21.17 48.78 77.75
N ARG A 294 -20.56 48.98 76.62
CA ARG A 294 -19.11 49.29 76.44
C ARG A 294 -18.89 50.62 75.69
N GLY A 295 -19.73 51.60 75.91
CA GLY A 295 -19.54 52.96 75.49
C GLY A 295 -19.42 53.91 76.70
#